data_97918db97cc7ff39f3035c8f6f862a9d
#
_entry.id   97918db97cc7ff39f3035c8f6f862a9d
#
_cell.length_a   1.000
_cell.length_b   1.000
_cell.length_c   1.000
_cell.angle_alpha   90.00
_cell.angle_beta   90.00
_cell.angle_gamma   90.00
#
_symmetry.space_group_name_H-M   'P 1'
#
loop_
_entity.id
_entity.type
_entity.pdbx_description
1 polymer ?
#
loop_
_entity_poly.entity_id
_entity_poly.type
_entity_poly.pdbx_seq_one_letter_code
_entity_poly.pdbx_strand_id
1 'polypeptide(L)'
;MNKNIKISFSMLLVFALMLALCGCSAKAKGVTPLPGGCEIERIGSGECVLSRRESERVSCILVEDYVYAYCVSDNGAYIGVKALPYELGLELEGELSALSGAELRDMTLYYRVSLHDGSVEGYRSEAQFDELDTGFSDWLSVEG
;
A
#
# COMPACT_ATOMS: atom_id res chain seq x y z
N MET A 1 -17.64 46.92 -30.21
CA MET A 1 -17.46 45.49 -29.98
C MET A 1 -16.80 45.27 -28.63
N ASN A 2 -17.55 44.63 -27.75
CA ASN A 2 -17.38 44.71 -26.31
C ASN A 2 -16.08 44.10 -25.79
N LYS A 3 -15.17 44.91 -25.26
CA LYS A 3 -14.00 44.49 -24.49
C LYS A 3 -14.36 43.55 -23.29
N ASN A 4 -15.57 43.68 -22.79
CA ASN A 4 -16.08 42.90 -21.64
C ASN A 4 -16.33 41.43 -21.98
N ILE A 5 -16.63 41.09 -23.24
CA ILE A 5 -16.87 39.68 -23.64
C ILE A 5 -15.55 38.89 -23.72
N LYS A 6 -14.45 39.54 -24.13
CA LYS A 6 -13.14 38.87 -24.21
C LYS A 6 -12.55 38.55 -22.83
N ILE A 7 -12.78 39.42 -21.84
CA ILE A 7 -12.33 39.21 -20.47
C ILE A 7 -13.10 38.07 -19.84
N SER A 8 -14.42 37.99 -20.08
CA SER A 8 -15.27 36.91 -19.55
C SER A 8 -14.89 35.55 -20.12
N PHE A 9 -14.55 35.48 -21.41
CA PHE A 9 -14.15 34.22 -22.05
C PHE A 9 -12.79 33.71 -21.55
N SER A 10 -11.83 34.61 -21.35
CA SER A 10 -10.52 34.31 -20.81
C SER A 10 -10.61 33.84 -19.36
N MET A 11 -11.46 34.45 -18.54
CA MET A 11 -11.70 34.04 -17.16
C MET A 11 -12.38 32.67 -17.09
N LEU A 12 -13.33 32.40 -18.00
CA LEU A 12 -14.01 31.09 -18.05
C LEU A 12 -13.03 29.98 -18.45
N LEU A 13 -12.12 30.27 -19.38
CA LEU A 13 -11.09 29.32 -19.82
C LEU A 13 -10.09 28.99 -18.68
N VAL A 14 -9.65 29.99 -17.92
CA VAL A 14 -8.76 29.82 -16.78
C VAL A 14 -9.46 29.04 -15.67
N PHE A 15 -10.76 29.29 -15.42
CA PHE A 15 -11.53 28.57 -14.43
C PHE A 15 -11.76 27.10 -14.83
N ALA A 16 -12.03 26.84 -16.11
CA ALA A 16 -12.14 25.48 -16.65
C ALA A 16 -10.79 24.73 -16.59
N LEU A 17 -9.67 25.42 -16.82
CA LEU A 17 -8.32 24.84 -16.68
C LEU A 17 -7.99 24.52 -15.21
N MET A 18 -8.38 25.38 -14.28
CA MET A 18 -8.21 25.16 -12.84
C MET A 18 -9.06 23.97 -12.35
N LEU A 19 -10.29 23.82 -12.84
CA LEU A 19 -11.14 22.65 -12.53
C LEU A 19 -10.60 21.36 -13.13
N ALA A 20 -10.00 21.41 -14.32
CA ALA A 20 -9.35 20.25 -14.91
C ALA A 20 -8.08 19.81 -14.14
N LEU A 21 -7.38 20.74 -13.52
CA LEU A 21 -6.21 20.45 -12.69
C LEU A 21 -6.61 19.95 -11.28
N CYS A 22 -7.77 20.37 -10.77
CA CYS A 22 -8.30 19.84 -9.49
C CYS A 22 -8.99 18.48 -9.63
N GLY A 23 -9.36 18.05 -10.83
CA GLY A 23 -10.02 16.78 -11.11
C GLY A 23 -9.09 15.58 -11.31
N CYS A 24 -7.79 15.78 -11.37
CA CYS A 24 -6.80 14.71 -11.32
C CYS A 24 -6.47 14.38 -9.87
N SER A 25 -7.35 13.61 -9.20
CA SER A 25 -6.87 12.60 -8.25
C SER A 25 -6.07 11.60 -9.11
N ALA A 26 -4.84 11.95 -9.44
CA ALA A 26 -3.86 10.98 -9.86
C ALA A 26 -3.80 9.99 -8.70
N LYS A 27 -4.35 8.77 -8.87
CA LYS A 27 -3.99 7.63 -8.04
C LYS A 27 -2.48 7.66 -8.03
N ALA A 28 -1.90 8.01 -6.89
CA ALA A 28 -0.46 8.03 -6.76
C ALA A 28 0.01 6.64 -7.19
N LYS A 29 0.83 6.57 -8.24
CA LYS A 29 1.39 5.32 -8.72
C LYS A 29 2.07 4.67 -7.52
N GLY A 30 1.63 3.49 -7.11
CA GLY A 30 2.21 2.74 -6.03
C GLY A 30 1.44 2.74 -4.70
N VAL A 31 0.16 3.13 -4.67
CA VAL A 31 -0.69 2.97 -3.49
C VAL A 31 -1.73 1.89 -3.74
N THR A 32 -1.75 0.88 -2.89
CA THR A 32 -2.77 -0.17 -2.86
C THR A 32 -3.67 0.04 -1.65
N PRO A 33 -4.92 0.48 -1.84
CA PRO A 33 -5.86 0.70 -0.74
C PRO A 33 -6.34 -0.63 -0.16
N LEU A 34 -6.45 -0.70 1.17
CA LEU A 34 -6.90 -1.84 1.95
C LEU A 34 -8.05 -1.43 2.89
N PRO A 35 -8.81 -2.39 3.44
CA PRO A 35 -9.83 -2.09 4.43
C PRO A 35 -9.29 -1.39 5.67
N GLY A 36 -10.18 -0.72 6.42
CA GLY A 36 -9.83 -0.07 7.69
C GLY A 36 -8.93 1.16 7.58
N GLY A 37 -8.88 1.80 6.41
CA GLY A 37 -8.01 2.95 6.16
C GLY A 37 -6.54 2.57 6.00
N CYS A 38 -6.24 1.29 5.87
CA CYS A 38 -4.89 0.80 5.57
C CYS A 38 -4.57 0.96 4.09
N GLU A 39 -3.31 1.14 3.79
CA GLU A 39 -2.80 1.20 2.43
C GLU A 39 -1.36 0.68 2.38
N ILE A 40 -1.02 0.00 1.31
CA ILE A 40 0.37 -0.32 0.99
C ILE A 40 0.85 0.75 0.04
N GLU A 41 1.88 1.47 0.43
CA GLU A 41 2.42 2.57 -0.35
C GLU A 41 3.91 2.38 -0.62
N ARG A 42 4.34 2.87 -1.78
CA ARG A 42 5.75 2.94 -2.14
C ARG A 42 6.28 4.29 -1.70
N ILE A 43 7.26 4.26 -0.79
CA ILE A 43 7.91 5.48 -0.28
C ILE A 43 9.32 5.58 -0.86
N GLY A 44 9.76 6.80 -1.13
CA GLY A 44 11.13 7.07 -1.56
C GLY A 44 11.54 6.34 -2.84
N SER A 45 12.61 5.58 -2.77
CA SER A 45 13.23 4.91 -3.91
C SER A 45 12.67 3.53 -4.26
N GLY A 46 11.58 3.11 -3.64
CA GLY A 46 10.94 1.85 -3.98
C GLY A 46 10.45 1.01 -2.81
N GLU A 47 10.57 1.50 -1.61
CA GLU A 47 10.09 0.83 -0.40
C GLU A 47 8.57 0.67 -0.41
N CYS A 48 8.09 -0.55 -0.21
CA CYS A 48 6.67 -0.81 -0.02
C CYS A 48 6.40 -1.06 1.47
N VAL A 49 5.62 -0.18 2.09
CA VAL A 49 5.26 -0.27 3.50
C VAL A 49 3.75 -0.34 3.68
N LEU A 50 3.30 -0.99 4.75
CA LEU A 50 1.91 -0.92 5.17
C LEU A 50 1.72 0.24 6.14
N SER A 51 0.84 1.17 5.80
CA SER A 51 0.45 2.27 6.65
C SER A 51 -1.04 2.28 6.93
N ARG A 52 -1.47 3.01 7.95
CA ARG A 52 -2.86 3.28 8.26
C ARG A 52 -3.09 4.77 8.34
N ARG A 53 -4.11 5.23 7.64
CA ARG A 53 -4.51 6.62 7.68
C ARG A 53 -5.33 6.88 8.95
N GLU A 54 -4.82 7.72 9.82
CA GLU A 54 -5.50 8.14 11.06
C GLU A 54 -6.34 9.41 10.86
N SER A 55 -5.94 10.27 9.91
CA SER A 55 -6.67 11.47 9.51
C SER A 55 -6.33 11.85 8.07
N GLU A 56 -6.94 12.90 7.53
CA GLU A 56 -6.65 13.39 6.17
C GLU A 56 -5.16 13.74 5.94
N ARG A 57 -4.42 14.00 7.01
CA ARG A 57 -3.03 14.48 6.95
C ARG A 57 -2.02 13.59 7.68
N VAL A 58 -2.48 12.56 8.37
CA VAL A 58 -1.62 11.73 9.23
C VAL A 58 -1.81 10.28 8.86
N SER A 59 -0.72 9.65 8.46
CA SER A 59 -0.61 8.20 8.30
C SER A 59 0.40 7.66 9.30
N CYS A 60 0.11 6.49 9.88
CA CYS A 60 1.00 5.77 10.77
C CYS A 60 1.52 4.54 10.04
N ILE A 61 2.83 4.36 9.96
CA ILE A 61 3.44 3.16 9.39
C ILE A 61 3.24 2.01 10.38
N LEU A 62 2.64 0.92 9.92
CA LEU A 62 2.38 -0.28 10.71
C LEU A 62 3.45 -1.36 10.47
N VAL A 63 3.90 -1.53 9.24
CA VAL A 63 4.97 -2.47 8.86
C VAL A 63 5.99 -1.71 8.02
N GLU A 64 7.21 -1.57 8.55
CA GLU A 64 8.32 -0.84 7.93
C GLU A 64 9.15 -1.71 6.97
N ASP A 65 9.03 -3.04 7.07
CA ASP A 65 9.73 -3.95 6.19
C ASP A 65 9.17 -3.90 4.76
N TYR A 66 9.94 -4.40 3.81
CA TYR A 66 9.57 -4.40 2.40
C TYR A 66 8.39 -5.36 2.14
N VAL A 67 7.19 -4.82 2.05
CA VAL A 67 5.96 -5.58 1.80
C VAL A 67 5.89 -5.99 0.33
N TYR A 68 5.82 -7.29 0.06
CA TYR A 68 5.70 -7.81 -1.30
C TYR A 68 4.40 -8.57 -1.58
N ALA A 69 3.71 -9.03 -0.53
CA ALA A 69 2.39 -9.67 -0.66
C ALA A 69 1.51 -9.37 0.55
N TYR A 70 0.22 -9.41 0.34
CA TYR A 70 -0.79 -9.18 1.38
C TYR A 70 -2.03 -10.03 1.15
N CYS A 71 -2.83 -10.17 2.19
CA CYS A 71 -4.11 -10.85 2.17
C CYS A 71 -5.03 -10.24 3.21
N VAL A 72 -6.32 -10.17 2.92
CA VAL A 72 -7.34 -9.83 3.92
C VAL A 72 -7.94 -11.13 4.42
N SER A 73 -8.06 -11.29 5.73
CA SER A 73 -8.67 -12.49 6.32
C SER A 73 -10.11 -12.69 5.87
N ASP A 74 -10.58 -13.93 5.84
CA ASP A 74 -11.92 -14.30 5.38
C ASP A 74 -13.04 -13.58 6.17
N ASN A 75 -12.78 -13.31 7.46
CA ASN A 75 -13.71 -12.56 8.31
C ASN A 75 -13.55 -11.03 8.22
N GLY A 76 -12.62 -10.52 7.41
CA GLY A 76 -12.36 -9.09 7.24
C GLY A 76 -11.80 -8.37 8.46
N ALA A 77 -11.32 -9.10 9.49
CA ALA A 77 -10.83 -8.51 10.74
C ALA A 77 -9.33 -8.22 10.76
N TYR A 78 -8.57 -8.87 9.86
CA TYR A 78 -7.12 -8.80 9.83
C TYR A 78 -6.58 -8.62 8.41
N ILE A 79 -5.40 -8.02 8.32
CA ILE A 79 -4.56 -8.06 7.14
C ILE A 79 -3.36 -8.95 7.45
N GLY A 80 -3.10 -9.94 6.59
CA GLY A 80 -1.86 -10.69 6.54
C GLY A 80 -0.87 -10.00 5.62
N VAL A 81 0.39 -9.95 6.01
CA VAL A 81 1.46 -9.33 5.24
C VAL A 81 2.65 -10.27 5.16
N LYS A 82 3.20 -10.41 3.95
CA LYS A 82 4.51 -11.02 3.70
C LYS A 82 5.49 -9.92 3.33
N ALA A 83 6.58 -9.83 4.07
CA ALA A 83 7.60 -8.82 3.86
C ALA A 83 9.00 -9.43 3.91
N LEU A 84 9.95 -8.75 3.31
CA LEU A 84 11.37 -9.01 3.48
C LEU A 84 11.96 -7.99 4.46
N PRO A 85 13.03 -8.35 5.19
CA PRO A 85 13.80 -7.33 5.90
C PRO A 85 14.10 -6.16 4.97
N TYR A 86 13.95 -4.95 5.46
CA TYR A 86 13.98 -3.72 4.68
C TYR A 86 15.16 -3.64 3.69
N GLU A 87 16.38 -3.81 4.17
CA GLU A 87 17.59 -3.72 3.33
C GLU A 87 17.61 -4.81 2.25
N LEU A 88 17.23 -6.03 2.61
CA LEU A 88 17.16 -7.16 1.68
C LEU A 88 16.10 -6.94 0.60
N GLY A 89 14.95 -6.38 0.98
CA GLY A 89 13.87 -6.05 0.05
C GLY A 89 14.29 -5.03 -0.99
N LEU A 90 15.08 -4.03 -0.62
CA LEU A 90 15.63 -3.05 -1.55
C LEU A 90 16.67 -3.65 -2.49
N GLU A 91 17.55 -4.52 -2.00
CA GLU A 91 18.55 -5.20 -2.83
C GLU A 91 17.90 -6.12 -3.87
N LEU A 92 16.81 -6.78 -3.51
CA LEU A 92 16.10 -7.74 -4.36
C LEU A 92 14.96 -7.11 -5.16
N GLU A 93 14.76 -5.80 -5.09
CA GLU A 93 13.73 -5.13 -5.87
C GLU A 93 13.88 -5.43 -7.37
N GLY A 94 12.79 -5.92 -7.98
CA GLY A 94 12.81 -6.36 -9.38
C GLY A 94 13.31 -7.78 -9.62
N GLU A 95 13.95 -8.42 -8.65
CA GLU A 95 14.47 -9.79 -8.76
C GLU A 95 13.64 -10.82 -7.98
N LEU A 96 12.64 -10.38 -7.21
CA LEU A 96 11.81 -11.25 -6.39
C LEU A 96 11.14 -12.39 -7.17
N SER A 97 10.76 -12.12 -8.41
CA SER A 97 10.15 -13.12 -9.30
C SER A 97 11.15 -14.18 -9.79
N ALA A 98 12.45 -13.92 -9.68
CA ALA A 98 13.51 -14.87 -10.05
C ALA A 98 13.88 -15.84 -8.92
N LEU A 99 13.47 -15.53 -7.68
CA LEU A 99 13.71 -16.40 -6.53
C LEU A 99 12.79 -17.61 -6.56
N SER A 100 13.29 -18.76 -6.12
CA SER A 100 12.43 -19.92 -5.88
C SER A 100 11.50 -19.66 -4.68
N GLY A 101 10.35 -20.33 -4.67
CA GLY A 101 9.41 -20.20 -3.55
C GLY A 101 10.01 -20.61 -2.20
N ALA A 102 10.98 -21.51 -2.18
CA ALA A 102 11.69 -21.94 -0.97
C ALA A 102 12.64 -20.84 -0.46
N GLU A 103 13.45 -20.25 -1.34
CA GLU A 103 14.37 -19.16 -0.98
C GLU A 103 13.60 -17.95 -0.45
N LEU A 104 12.51 -17.56 -1.14
CA LEU A 104 11.68 -16.45 -0.71
C LEU A 104 11.05 -16.72 0.65
N ARG A 105 10.57 -17.94 0.89
CA ARG A 105 9.95 -18.36 2.16
C ARG A 105 10.90 -18.27 3.34
N ASP A 106 12.16 -18.70 3.15
CA ASP A 106 13.17 -18.68 4.21
C ASP A 106 13.56 -17.26 4.65
N MET A 107 13.39 -16.29 3.76
CA MET A 107 13.69 -14.88 4.02
C MET A 107 12.46 -14.07 4.47
N THR A 108 11.27 -14.63 4.37
CA THR A 108 10.02 -13.91 4.60
C THR A 108 9.72 -13.70 6.08
N LEU A 109 9.31 -12.49 6.39
CA LEU A 109 8.68 -12.11 7.65
C LEU A 109 7.17 -12.04 7.43
N TYR A 110 6.41 -12.55 8.40
CA TYR A 110 4.95 -12.59 8.35
C TYR A 110 4.38 -11.65 9.40
N TYR A 111 3.39 -10.86 9.04
CA TYR A 111 2.72 -9.95 9.95
C TYR A 111 1.22 -10.15 9.89
N ARG A 112 0.59 -10.09 11.06
CA ARG A 112 -0.85 -9.98 11.21
C ARG A 112 -1.20 -8.62 11.78
N VAL A 113 -2.01 -7.86 11.07
CA VAL A 113 -2.46 -6.53 11.47
C VAL A 113 -3.95 -6.55 11.76
N SER A 114 -4.32 -6.15 12.96
CA SER A 114 -5.72 -6.01 13.33
C SER A 114 -6.33 -4.75 12.73
N LEU A 115 -7.43 -4.89 12.02
CA LEU A 115 -8.17 -3.74 11.45
C LEU A 115 -8.95 -2.97 12.52
N HIS A 116 -9.17 -3.58 13.68
CA HIS A 116 -9.91 -2.96 14.77
C HIS A 116 -9.09 -1.85 15.46
N ASP A 117 -7.86 -2.18 15.84
CA ASP A 117 -7.01 -1.31 16.65
C ASP A 117 -5.66 -0.97 16.01
N GLY A 118 -5.34 -1.56 14.86
CA GLY A 118 -4.06 -1.39 14.19
C GLY A 118 -2.88 -2.11 14.86
N SER A 119 -3.14 -3.02 15.80
CA SER A 119 -2.08 -3.80 16.43
C SER A 119 -1.40 -4.73 15.42
N VAL A 120 -0.09 -4.88 15.55
CA VAL A 120 0.77 -5.64 14.63
C VAL A 120 1.48 -6.75 15.39
N GLU A 121 1.39 -7.96 14.88
CA GLU A 121 2.09 -9.14 15.39
C GLU A 121 2.99 -9.70 14.29
N GLY A 122 4.27 -9.91 14.62
CA GLY A 122 5.27 -10.42 13.69
C GLY A 122 5.64 -11.86 13.96
N TYR A 123 5.85 -12.65 12.89
CA TYR A 123 6.21 -14.06 12.92
C TYR A 123 7.35 -14.33 11.95
N ARG A 124 8.27 -15.20 12.32
CA ARG A 124 9.46 -15.54 11.53
C ARG A 124 9.31 -16.77 10.66
N SER A 125 8.25 -17.53 10.82
CA SER A 125 8.00 -18.72 10.03
C SER A 125 6.54 -18.79 9.57
N GLU A 126 6.35 -19.34 8.37
CA GLU A 126 5.02 -19.60 7.82
C GLU A 126 4.20 -20.52 8.74
N ALA A 127 4.83 -21.53 9.31
CA ALA A 127 4.16 -22.47 10.21
C ALA A 127 3.57 -21.77 11.45
N GLN A 128 4.30 -20.85 12.07
CA GLN A 128 3.80 -20.07 13.21
C GLN A 128 2.64 -19.17 12.80
N PHE A 129 2.70 -18.62 11.60
CA PHE A 129 1.65 -17.75 11.06
C PHE A 129 0.39 -18.55 10.72
N ASP A 130 0.54 -19.75 10.14
CA ASP A 130 -0.57 -20.61 9.77
C ASP A 130 -1.30 -21.19 11.00
N GLU A 131 -0.59 -21.40 12.13
CA GLU A 131 -1.19 -21.83 13.40
C GLU A 131 -2.22 -20.83 13.96
N LEU A 132 -2.23 -19.58 13.48
CA LEU A 132 -3.18 -18.56 13.94
C LEU A 132 -4.62 -18.83 13.51
N ASP A 133 -4.84 -19.70 12.52
CA ASP A 133 -6.15 -20.03 11.96
C ASP A 133 -7.01 -18.78 11.62
N THR A 134 -6.34 -17.78 11.08
CA THR A 134 -6.96 -16.46 10.81
C THR A 134 -7.74 -16.43 9.48
N GLY A 135 -7.64 -17.51 8.67
CA GLY A 135 -8.31 -17.59 7.37
C GLY A 135 -7.66 -16.67 6.31
N PHE A 136 -6.34 -16.75 6.18
CA PHE A 136 -5.64 -16.09 5.08
C PHE A 136 -5.51 -17.05 3.91
N SER A 137 -6.35 -16.89 2.88
CA SER A 137 -6.41 -17.80 1.74
C SER A 137 -5.85 -17.22 0.44
N ASP A 138 -6.17 -15.96 0.14
CA ASP A 138 -5.92 -15.36 -1.17
C ASP A 138 -4.81 -14.29 -1.10
N TRP A 139 -3.57 -14.73 -1.17
CA TRP A 139 -2.42 -13.83 -1.18
C TRP A 139 -2.29 -13.08 -2.52
N LEU A 140 -2.24 -11.78 -2.45
CA LEU A 140 -2.06 -10.88 -3.58
C LEU A 140 -0.65 -10.28 -3.56
N SER A 141 -0.01 -10.24 -4.73
CA SER A 141 1.27 -9.55 -4.87
C SER A 141 1.06 -8.04 -4.88
N VAL A 142 1.99 -7.32 -4.25
CA VAL A 142 2.05 -5.86 -4.39
C VAL A 142 2.64 -5.56 -5.76
N GLU A 143 1.83 -4.96 -6.63
CA GLU A 143 2.29 -4.54 -7.95
C GLU A 143 3.31 -3.41 -7.81
N GLY A 144 4.45 -3.63 -8.40
CA GLY A 144 5.54 -2.64 -8.48
C GLY A 144 5.25 -1.50 -9.45
#